data_d289680daf5189b0cd36bee52533fd34
#
_entry.id   d289680daf5189b0cd36bee52533fd34
#
_cell.length_a   1.000
_cell.length_b   1.000
_cell.length_c   1.000
_cell.angle_alpha   90.00
_cell.angle_beta   90.00
_cell.angle_gamma   90.00
#
_symmetry.space_group_name_H-M   'P 1'
#
loop_
_entity.id
_entity.type
_entity.pdbx_description
1 polymer ?
#
loop_
_entity_poly.entity_id
_entity_poly.type
_entity_poly.pdbx_seq_one_letter_code
_entity_poly.pdbx_strand_id
1 'polypeptide(L)'
;MDIKPIKTEEDYNFALERVNILFDAKPDTIEGDELDILVTLIEKYEQIHYPIPEPDPIEAIKFMMEQNGLTDADLGVILNSRSRVSELFNRKRALSIKQIRILTEALHIPASTLIKEYALIP
;
A
#
# COMPACT_ATOMS: atom_id res chain seq x y z
N MET A 1 32.00 6.16 9.30
CA MET A 1 30.72 5.92 8.60
C MET A 1 30.69 6.72 7.31
N ASP A 2 30.81 6.06 6.17
CA ASP A 2 30.80 6.72 4.86
C ASP A 2 29.43 6.63 4.21
N ILE A 3 28.51 7.47 4.66
CA ILE A 3 27.18 7.52 4.09
C ILE A 3 27.12 8.57 3.00
N LYS A 4 26.71 8.15 1.82
CA LYS A 4 26.56 9.02 0.65
C LYS A 4 25.10 9.05 0.19
N PRO A 5 24.65 10.17 -0.40
CA PRO A 5 23.32 10.18 -1.02
C PRO A 5 23.24 9.13 -2.11
N ILE A 6 22.05 8.54 -2.26
CA ILE A 6 21.81 7.56 -3.34
C ILE A 6 21.36 8.34 -4.57
N LYS A 7 22.21 8.37 -5.58
CA LYS A 7 21.98 9.13 -6.83
C LYS A 7 21.84 8.23 -8.04
N THR A 8 22.43 7.03 -8.00
CA THR A 8 22.47 6.11 -9.13
C THR A 8 21.98 4.73 -8.69
N GLU A 9 21.64 3.89 -9.65
CA GLU A 9 21.27 2.49 -9.38
C GLU A 9 22.41 1.73 -8.70
N GLU A 10 23.64 2.05 -9.06
CA GLU A 10 24.83 1.45 -8.43
C GLU A 10 24.91 1.84 -6.94
N ASP A 11 24.68 3.11 -6.62
CA ASP A 11 24.62 3.59 -5.23
C ASP A 11 23.53 2.87 -4.46
N TYR A 12 22.37 2.68 -5.10
CA TYR A 12 21.22 1.99 -4.51
C TYR A 12 21.56 0.54 -4.17
N ASN A 13 22.17 -0.18 -5.11
CA ASN A 13 22.56 -1.57 -4.88
C ASN A 13 23.62 -1.70 -3.79
N PHE A 14 24.57 -0.78 -3.75
CA PHE A 14 25.60 -0.73 -2.70
C PHE A 14 24.94 -0.53 -1.31
N ALA A 15 23.98 0.39 -1.23
CA ALA A 15 23.26 0.65 0.01
C ALA A 15 22.47 -0.58 0.48
N LEU A 16 21.81 -1.29 -0.45
CA LEU A 16 21.08 -2.52 -0.13
C LEU A 16 21.99 -3.60 0.42
N GLU A 17 23.17 -3.77 -0.17
CA GLU A 17 24.17 -4.74 0.35
C GLU A 17 24.60 -4.38 1.76
N ARG A 18 24.82 -3.09 2.03
CA ARG A 18 25.24 -2.64 3.36
C ARG A 18 24.13 -2.85 4.39
N VAL A 19 22.86 -2.57 4.04
CA VAL A 19 21.71 -2.85 4.89
C VAL A 19 21.65 -4.32 5.24
N ASN A 20 21.91 -5.19 4.28
CA ASN A 20 21.92 -6.63 4.50
C ASN A 20 22.95 -7.05 5.54
N ILE A 21 24.12 -6.43 5.52
CA ILE A 21 25.20 -6.67 6.50
C ILE A 21 24.79 -6.17 7.89
N LEU A 22 24.10 -5.02 7.96
CA LEU A 22 23.75 -4.36 9.21
C LEU A 22 22.35 -4.75 9.74
N PHE A 23 21.67 -5.67 9.09
CA PHE A 23 20.25 -5.95 9.35
C PHE A 23 19.93 -6.26 10.81
N ASP A 24 20.81 -6.96 11.51
CA ASP A 24 20.61 -7.34 12.90
C ASP A 24 21.21 -6.33 13.90
N ALA A 25 21.62 -5.15 13.45
CA ALA A 25 22.21 -4.15 14.32
C ALA A 25 21.20 -3.67 15.35
N LYS A 26 21.67 -3.49 16.59
CA LYS A 26 20.81 -3.06 17.69
C LYS A 26 20.58 -1.55 17.65
N PRO A 27 19.40 -1.06 18.09
CA PRO A 27 19.15 0.36 18.21
C PRO A 27 20.18 1.05 19.12
N ASP A 28 20.42 2.32 18.85
CA ASP A 28 21.33 3.18 19.64
C ASP A 28 22.78 2.72 19.64
N THR A 29 23.19 1.99 18.61
CA THR A 29 24.59 1.65 18.33
C THR A 29 25.04 2.39 17.07
N ILE A 30 26.36 2.47 16.84
CA ILE A 30 26.90 3.07 15.61
C ILE A 30 26.35 2.35 14.37
N GLU A 31 26.31 1.01 14.42
CA GLU A 31 25.79 0.18 13.35
C GLU A 31 24.28 0.35 13.17
N GLY A 32 23.55 0.47 14.26
CA GLY A 32 22.10 0.72 14.22
C GLY A 32 21.76 2.08 13.64
N ASP A 33 22.55 3.11 13.98
CA ASP A 33 22.37 4.45 13.43
C ASP A 33 22.67 4.46 11.93
N GLU A 34 23.71 3.78 11.50
CA GLU A 34 24.04 3.65 10.08
C GLU A 34 22.90 2.96 9.32
N LEU A 35 22.34 1.89 9.90
CA LEU A 35 21.20 1.16 9.31
C LEU A 35 19.99 2.10 9.14
N ASP A 36 19.64 2.86 10.17
CA ASP A 36 18.50 3.79 10.12
C ASP A 36 18.67 4.84 9.01
N ILE A 37 19.86 5.41 8.89
CA ILE A 37 20.14 6.42 7.87
C ILE A 37 20.05 5.80 6.47
N LEU A 38 20.64 4.62 6.28
CA LEU A 38 20.62 3.92 4.99
C LEU A 38 19.19 3.57 4.57
N VAL A 39 18.38 3.06 5.50
CA VAL A 39 16.98 2.74 5.21
C VAL A 39 16.21 3.99 4.78
N THR A 40 16.42 5.11 5.46
CA THR A 40 15.78 6.38 5.10
C THR A 40 16.18 6.83 3.69
N LEU A 41 17.45 6.74 3.34
CA LEU A 41 17.93 7.11 2.02
C LEU A 41 17.39 6.18 0.93
N ILE A 42 17.34 4.88 1.22
CA ILE A 42 16.78 3.87 0.30
C ILE A 42 15.30 4.13 0.04
N GLU A 43 14.53 4.37 1.10
CA GLU A 43 13.09 4.64 0.97
C GLU A 43 12.83 5.87 0.10
N LYS A 44 13.61 6.93 0.30
CA LYS A 44 13.49 8.15 -0.50
C LYS A 44 13.80 7.89 -1.97
N TYR A 45 14.87 7.14 -2.26
CA TYR A 45 15.23 6.79 -3.63
C TYR A 45 14.14 5.95 -4.28
N GLU A 46 13.60 4.97 -3.57
CA GLU A 46 12.54 4.10 -4.08
C GLU A 46 11.26 4.89 -4.39
N GLN A 47 10.90 5.86 -3.57
CA GLN A 47 9.73 6.71 -3.81
C GLN A 47 9.85 7.50 -5.11
N ILE A 48 11.06 7.91 -5.46
CA ILE A 48 11.32 8.71 -6.67
C ILE A 48 11.43 7.81 -7.91
N HIS A 49 12.14 6.69 -7.81
CA HIS A 49 12.49 5.85 -8.96
C HIS A 49 11.62 4.61 -9.13
N TYR A 50 11.02 4.11 -8.03
CA TYR A 50 10.18 2.92 -8.04
C TYR A 50 8.86 3.22 -7.30
N PRO A 51 8.09 4.24 -7.75
CA PRO A 51 6.86 4.57 -7.03
C PRO A 51 5.90 3.39 -7.10
N ILE A 52 5.39 3.00 -5.94
CA ILE A 52 4.32 2.02 -5.88
C ILE A 52 3.04 2.78 -6.22
N PRO A 53 2.37 2.46 -7.34
CA PRO A 53 1.11 3.13 -7.64
C PRO A 53 0.11 2.85 -6.52
N GLU A 54 -0.58 3.87 -6.07
CA GLU A 54 -1.63 3.67 -5.10
C GLU A 54 -2.70 2.76 -5.73
N PRO A 55 -3.21 1.75 -5.00
CA PRO A 55 -4.23 0.87 -5.54
C PRO A 55 -5.49 1.67 -5.86
N ASP A 56 -6.21 1.29 -6.92
CA ASP A 56 -7.53 1.87 -7.16
C ASP A 56 -8.52 1.36 -6.08
N PRO A 57 -9.70 1.96 -5.96
CA PRO A 57 -10.64 1.57 -4.91
C PRO A 57 -11.00 0.09 -4.88
N ILE A 58 -11.16 -0.54 -6.04
CA ILE A 58 -11.55 -1.96 -6.13
C ILE A 58 -10.41 -2.86 -5.65
N GLU A 59 -9.18 -2.57 -6.08
CA GLU A 59 -8.01 -3.33 -5.62
C GLU A 59 -7.78 -3.15 -4.11
N ALA A 60 -8.01 -1.95 -3.58
CA ALA A 60 -7.89 -1.69 -2.15
C ALA A 60 -8.91 -2.51 -1.34
N ILE A 61 -10.15 -2.60 -1.82
CA ILE A 61 -11.20 -3.39 -1.18
C ILE A 61 -10.82 -4.87 -1.18
N LYS A 62 -10.39 -5.41 -2.32
CA LYS A 62 -9.97 -6.81 -2.43
C LYS A 62 -8.81 -7.14 -1.51
N PHE A 63 -7.83 -6.25 -1.44
CA PHE A 63 -6.67 -6.42 -0.57
C PHE A 63 -7.08 -6.51 0.90
N MET A 64 -7.92 -5.60 1.36
CA MET A 64 -8.36 -5.59 2.76
C MET A 64 -9.26 -6.78 3.09
N MET A 65 -10.07 -7.24 2.14
CA MET A 65 -10.85 -8.46 2.32
C MET A 65 -9.93 -9.67 2.51
N GLU A 66 -8.90 -9.78 1.68
CA GLU A 66 -7.91 -10.86 1.79
C GLU A 66 -7.20 -10.82 3.15
N GLN A 67 -6.77 -9.64 3.59
CA GLN A 67 -6.10 -9.48 4.87
C GLN A 67 -6.99 -9.86 6.06
N ASN A 68 -8.30 -9.66 5.95
CA ASN A 68 -9.25 -9.94 7.02
C ASN A 68 -9.99 -11.28 6.84
N GLY A 69 -9.64 -12.06 5.83
CA GLY A 69 -10.28 -13.35 5.58
C GLY A 69 -11.74 -13.26 5.18
N LEU A 70 -12.14 -12.16 4.51
CA LEU A 70 -13.51 -11.93 4.11
C LEU A 70 -13.80 -12.48 2.71
N THR A 71 -14.99 -13.02 2.53
CA THR A 71 -15.48 -13.49 1.23
C THR A 71 -16.37 -12.44 0.57
N ASP A 72 -16.73 -12.66 -0.71
CA ASP A 72 -17.68 -11.79 -1.40
C ASP A 72 -19.05 -11.77 -0.69
N ALA A 73 -19.45 -12.90 -0.12
CA ALA A 73 -20.69 -12.98 0.66
C ALA A 73 -20.63 -12.09 1.92
N ASP A 74 -19.46 -12.05 2.59
CA ASP A 74 -19.25 -11.19 3.74
C ASP A 74 -19.36 -9.71 3.34
N LEU A 75 -18.79 -9.34 2.22
CA LEU A 75 -18.88 -7.97 1.72
C LEU A 75 -20.34 -7.64 1.35
N GLY A 76 -21.07 -8.60 0.81
CA GLY A 76 -22.50 -8.46 0.53
C GLY A 76 -23.32 -8.13 1.77
N VAL A 77 -22.98 -8.71 2.91
CA VAL A 77 -23.61 -8.39 4.20
C VAL A 77 -23.24 -6.96 4.63
N ILE A 78 -21.96 -6.60 4.52
CA ILE A 78 -21.46 -5.26 4.89
C ILE A 78 -22.17 -4.18 4.07
N LEU A 79 -22.29 -4.37 2.75
CA LEU A 79 -22.92 -3.42 1.84
C LEU A 79 -24.44 -3.60 1.75
N ASN A 80 -24.98 -4.62 2.42
CA ASN A 80 -26.40 -4.96 2.40
C ASN A 80 -26.93 -5.22 0.97
N SER A 81 -26.10 -5.80 0.10
CA SER A 81 -26.50 -6.15 -1.27
C SER A 81 -25.43 -7.01 -1.95
N ARG A 82 -25.79 -8.23 -2.34
CA ARG A 82 -24.90 -9.11 -3.12
C ARG A 82 -24.71 -8.60 -4.55
N SER A 83 -25.77 -8.05 -5.14
CA SER A 83 -25.68 -7.56 -6.51
C SER A 83 -24.72 -6.36 -6.62
N ARG A 84 -24.64 -5.51 -5.59
CA ARG A 84 -23.70 -4.40 -5.57
C ARG A 84 -22.24 -4.87 -5.54
N VAL A 85 -21.94 -5.93 -4.79
CA VAL A 85 -20.60 -6.51 -4.76
C VAL A 85 -20.17 -6.95 -6.15
N SER A 86 -21.03 -7.70 -6.85
CA SER A 86 -20.76 -8.14 -8.21
C SER A 86 -20.54 -6.97 -9.16
N GLU A 87 -21.39 -5.95 -9.10
CA GLU A 87 -21.28 -4.76 -9.95
C GLU A 87 -19.99 -3.98 -9.68
N LEU A 88 -19.57 -3.87 -8.42
CA LEU A 88 -18.33 -3.18 -8.07
C LEU A 88 -17.12 -3.97 -8.55
N PHE A 89 -17.07 -5.27 -8.32
CA PHE A 89 -15.91 -6.09 -8.69
C PHE A 89 -15.79 -6.28 -10.21
N ASN A 90 -16.88 -6.20 -10.93
CA ASN A 90 -16.88 -6.19 -12.39
C ASN A 90 -16.72 -4.78 -12.97
N ARG A 91 -16.48 -3.79 -12.13
CA ARG A 91 -16.28 -2.39 -12.53
C ARG A 91 -17.43 -1.81 -13.36
N LYS A 92 -18.64 -2.24 -13.03
CA LYS A 92 -19.86 -1.77 -13.70
C LYS A 92 -20.40 -0.48 -13.07
N ARG A 93 -20.04 -0.21 -11.82
CA ARG A 93 -20.50 0.97 -11.07
C ARG A 93 -19.39 1.59 -10.26
N ALA A 94 -19.49 2.91 -10.08
CA ALA A 94 -18.65 3.63 -9.13
C ALA A 94 -19.18 3.45 -7.71
N LEU A 95 -18.31 3.62 -6.72
CA LEU A 95 -18.72 3.62 -5.32
C LEU A 95 -19.57 4.85 -5.00
N SER A 96 -20.68 4.65 -4.31
CA SER A 96 -21.45 5.76 -3.77
C SER A 96 -20.79 6.29 -2.49
N ILE A 97 -21.13 7.52 -2.08
CA ILE A 97 -20.62 8.10 -0.83
C ILE A 97 -21.01 7.24 0.36
N LYS A 98 -22.23 6.70 0.36
CA LYS A 98 -22.69 5.80 1.42
C LYS A 98 -21.82 4.55 1.51
N GLN A 99 -21.49 3.93 0.37
CA GLN A 99 -20.61 2.77 0.30
C GLN A 99 -19.20 3.10 0.79
N ILE A 100 -18.68 4.27 0.43
CA ILE A 100 -17.36 4.73 0.87
C ILE A 100 -17.35 4.83 2.40
N ARG A 101 -18.36 5.42 3.01
CA ARG A 101 -18.45 5.54 4.47
C ARG A 101 -18.50 4.17 5.14
N ILE A 102 -19.31 3.25 4.61
CA ILE A 102 -19.46 1.90 5.16
C ILE A 102 -18.11 1.16 5.08
N LEU A 103 -17.45 1.20 3.93
CA LEU A 103 -16.18 0.49 3.71
C LEU A 103 -15.04 1.09 4.54
N THR A 104 -15.02 2.40 4.71
CA THR A 104 -14.04 3.06 5.57
C THR A 104 -14.16 2.56 7.01
N GLU A 105 -15.37 2.46 7.53
CA GLU A 105 -15.60 1.95 8.89
C GLU A 105 -15.35 0.45 9.01
N ALA A 106 -15.87 -0.34 8.07
CA ALA A 106 -15.83 -1.80 8.17
C ALA A 106 -14.45 -2.38 7.86
N LEU A 107 -13.74 -1.83 6.86
CA LEU A 107 -12.47 -2.37 6.38
C LEU A 107 -11.27 -1.49 6.71
N HIS A 108 -11.49 -0.36 7.37
CA HIS A 108 -10.43 0.61 7.72
C HIS A 108 -9.65 1.11 6.51
N ILE A 109 -10.32 1.27 5.36
CA ILE A 109 -9.71 1.84 4.16
C ILE A 109 -9.88 3.35 4.21
N PRO A 110 -8.81 4.14 4.03
CA PRO A 110 -8.95 5.61 4.00
C PRO A 110 -9.94 6.06 2.94
N ALA A 111 -10.80 7.02 3.29
CA ALA A 111 -11.76 7.58 2.34
C ALA A 111 -11.06 8.17 1.12
N SER A 112 -9.86 8.75 1.30
CA SER A 112 -9.05 9.29 0.20
C SER A 112 -8.71 8.24 -0.85
N THR A 113 -8.56 6.98 -0.45
CA THR A 113 -8.33 5.87 -1.38
C THR A 113 -9.61 5.51 -2.13
N LEU A 114 -10.74 5.46 -1.42
CA LEU A 114 -12.02 5.01 -1.99
C LEU A 114 -12.69 6.06 -2.91
N ILE A 115 -12.39 7.34 -2.74
CA ILE A 115 -12.96 8.40 -3.60
C ILE A 115 -12.27 8.53 -4.95
N LYS A 116 -11.17 7.82 -5.19
CA LYS A 116 -10.47 7.89 -6.48
C LYS A 116 -11.34 7.33 -7.60
N GLU A 117 -11.25 7.97 -8.74
CA GLU A 117 -11.93 7.48 -9.94
C GLU A 117 -11.25 6.21 -10.46
N TYR A 118 -12.05 5.34 -11.05
CA TYR A 118 -11.56 4.18 -11.78
C TYR A 118 -12.42 3.95 -13.01
N ALA A 119 -11.83 3.34 -14.05
CA ALA A 119 -12.52 3.12 -15.29
C ALA A 119 -13.65 2.10 -15.13
N LEU A 120 -14.84 2.47 -15.60
CA LEU A 120 -15.99 1.55 -15.60
C LEU A 120 -16.01 0.77 -16.91
N ILE A 121 -16.43 -0.49 -16.81
CA ILE A 121 -16.56 -1.40 -17.95
C ILE A 121 -18.02 -1.41 -18.38
N PRO A 122 -18.32 -1.13 -19.69
CA PRO A 122 -19.68 -1.13 -20.19
C PRO A 122 -20.38 -2.48 -20.07
#